data_af7af2a54e47b133958cc542fc238ab2
#
_entry.id   af7af2a54e47b133958cc542fc238ab2
#
_cell.length_a   1.000
_cell.length_b   1.000
_cell.length_c   1.000
_cell.angle_alpha   90.00
_cell.angle_beta   90.00
_cell.angle_gamma   90.00
#
_symmetry.space_group_name_H-M   'P 1'
#
loop_
_entity.id
_entity.type
_entity.pdbx_description
1 polymer ?
#
loop_
_entity_poly.entity_id
_entity_poly.type
_entity_poly.pdbx_seq_one_letter_code
_entity_poly.pdbx_strand_id
1 'polypeptide(L)'
;FFTMKDHKTMFKAIFLGTGGMLVSATLIEWAGVNGIASIQGIEKADQIVPLILQRGLNPFLASIFIAGIVAAGMSTIDGILVTTTGAVTRDIYQKIINKKADDNSVMKLSKVVTVLIGVVVICFGVFQPGSIFEINLFAFSGMAIFVVPVLFGMYWKKSTAAGAIASIVVGVIALLAFTLVPEVKALAFGFHALFPATILGSVTMIFISLLTQKPPQETIDRHFLVFNK
;
A
#
# COMPACT_ATOMS: atom_id res chain seq x y z
N PHE A 1 1.74 17.06 4.92
CA PHE A 1 2.21 18.17 4.09
C PHE A 1 1.28 19.40 4.19
N PHE A 2 -0.04 19.23 4.28
CA PHE A 2 -1.01 20.34 4.34
C PHE A 2 -0.96 21.17 5.64
N THR A 3 -0.30 20.67 6.68
CA THR A 3 -0.18 21.32 7.99
C THR A 3 1.15 22.04 8.18
N MET A 4 2.04 22.05 7.18
CA MET A 4 3.37 22.65 7.29
C MET A 4 3.33 24.16 7.04
N LYS A 5 4.03 24.92 7.87
CA LYS A 5 4.00 26.38 7.90
C LYS A 5 4.64 27.02 6.65
N ASP A 6 5.70 26.42 6.11
CA ASP A 6 6.46 26.96 4.99
C ASP A 6 7.20 25.86 4.20
N HIS A 7 7.65 26.20 2.97
CA HIS A 7 8.39 25.30 2.10
C HIS A 7 9.74 24.83 2.68
N LYS A 8 10.42 25.68 3.45
CA LYS A 8 11.72 25.33 4.08
C LYS A 8 11.54 24.27 5.14
N THR A 9 10.49 24.39 5.95
CA THR A 9 10.11 23.37 6.95
C THR A 9 9.72 22.06 6.27
N MET A 10 8.99 22.13 5.17
CA MET A 10 8.64 20.95 4.37
C MET A 10 9.89 20.23 3.85
N PHE A 11 10.83 20.93 3.21
CA PHE A 11 12.06 20.31 2.72
C PHE A 11 12.93 19.72 3.84
N LYS A 12 13.05 20.42 4.98
CA LYS A 12 13.76 19.87 6.14
C LYS A 12 13.11 18.60 6.67
N ALA A 13 11.77 18.57 6.79
CA ALA A 13 11.03 17.40 7.25
C ALA A 13 11.18 16.22 6.29
N ILE A 14 11.12 16.46 4.97
CA ILE A 14 11.35 15.43 3.96
C ILE A 14 12.77 14.88 4.07
N PHE A 15 13.78 15.77 4.12
CA PHE A 15 15.18 15.35 4.17
C PHE A 15 15.51 14.56 5.45
N LEU A 16 15.09 15.07 6.61
CA LEU A 16 15.29 14.39 7.89
C LEU A 16 14.50 13.08 7.99
N GLY A 17 13.24 13.08 7.52
CA GLY A 17 12.40 11.88 7.49
C GLY A 17 12.97 10.81 6.57
N THR A 18 13.36 11.18 5.35
CA THR A 18 13.97 10.24 4.39
C THR A 18 15.32 9.73 4.91
N GLY A 19 16.15 10.60 5.46
CA GLY A 19 17.43 10.22 6.07
C GLY A 19 17.24 9.25 7.24
N GLY A 20 16.30 9.53 8.13
CA GLY A 20 15.94 8.65 9.24
C GLY A 20 15.41 7.29 8.77
N MET A 21 14.56 7.27 7.75
CA MET A 21 14.06 6.03 7.15
C MET A 21 15.18 5.18 6.53
N LEU A 22 16.10 5.81 5.79
CA LEU A 22 17.23 5.10 5.17
C LEU A 22 18.14 4.48 6.24
N VAL A 23 18.49 5.23 7.28
CA VAL A 23 19.31 4.71 8.39
C VAL A 23 18.58 3.55 9.08
N SER A 24 17.31 3.70 9.41
CA SER A 24 16.54 2.65 10.08
C SER A 24 16.42 1.39 9.21
N ALA A 25 16.11 1.54 7.92
CA ALA A 25 16.01 0.42 6.99
C ALA A 25 17.36 -0.33 6.90
N THR A 26 18.46 0.40 6.69
CA THR A 26 19.79 -0.19 6.60
C THR A 26 20.17 -0.97 7.88
N LEU A 27 19.86 -0.41 9.06
CA LEU A 27 20.14 -1.08 10.33
C LEU A 27 19.31 -2.36 10.51
N ILE A 28 18.04 -2.34 10.11
CA ILE A 28 17.14 -3.51 10.19
C ILE A 28 17.63 -4.61 9.23
N GLU A 29 17.95 -4.26 7.99
CA GLU A 29 18.46 -5.21 7.01
C GLU A 29 19.79 -5.81 7.46
N TRP A 30 20.69 -4.98 7.98
CA TRP A 30 21.98 -5.45 8.50
C TRP A 30 21.82 -6.37 9.69
N ALA A 31 20.90 -6.09 10.61
CA ALA A 31 20.56 -6.99 11.71
C ALA A 31 19.97 -8.32 11.21
N GLY A 32 19.11 -8.29 10.18
CA GLY A 32 18.56 -9.48 9.54
C GLY A 32 19.64 -10.38 8.93
N VAL A 33 20.55 -9.80 8.13
CA VAL A 33 21.67 -10.54 7.50
C VAL A 33 22.59 -11.18 8.55
N ASN A 34 22.97 -10.43 9.59
CA ASN A 34 23.79 -10.97 10.68
C ASN A 34 23.03 -12.03 11.49
N GLY A 35 21.72 -11.89 11.66
CA GLY A 35 20.87 -12.87 12.31
C GLY A 35 20.87 -14.21 11.59
N ILE A 36 20.70 -14.20 10.25
CA ILE A 36 20.76 -15.41 9.42
C ILE A 36 22.14 -16.08 9.55
N ALA A 37 23.21 -15.30 9.51
CA ALA A 37 24.58 -15.83 9.61
C ALA A 37 24.90 -16.44 10.99
N SER A 38 24.26 -15.89 12.05
CA SER A 38 24.59 -16.28 13.45
C SER A 38 23.67 -17.35 14.03
N ILE A 39 22.48 -17.56 13.46
CA ILE A 39 21.49 -18.49 14.01
C ILE A 39 21.27 -19.63 13.03
N GLN A 40 21.68 -20.83 13.43
CA GLN A 40 21.44 -22.06 12.68
C GLN A 40 20.02 -22.60 12.94
N GLY A 41 19.43 -23.28 11.94
CA GLY A 41 18.14 -23.96 12.07
C GLY A 41 16.93 -23.05 12.01
N ILE A 42 17.02 -21.90 11.31
CA ILE A 42 15.88 -21.04 11.04
C ILE A 42 15.05 -21.66 9.92
N GLU A 43 13.82 -22.04 10.23
CA GLU A 43 12.87 -22.59 9.24
C GLU A 43 12.16 -21.50 8.43
N LYS A 44 11.85 -20.38 9.08
CA LYS A 44 11.14 -19.24 8.47
C LYS A 44 11.88 -17.94 8.73
N ALA A 45 12.08 -17.12 7.71
CA ALA A 45 12.74 -15.82 7.81
C ALA A 45 12.10 -14.90 8.85
N ASP A 46 10.78 -14.98 9.01
CA ASP A 46 10.01 -14.15 9.98
C ASP A 46 10.36 -14.44 11.45
N GLN A 47 11.03 -15.57 11.74
CA GLN A 47 11.48 -15.93 13.09
C GLN A 47 12.80 -15.27 13.49
N ILE A 48 13.54 -14.66 12.57
CA ILE A 48 14.89 -14.14 12.81
C ILE A 48 14.88 -13.08 13.91
N VAL A 49 14.02 -12.08 13.82
CA VAL A 49 13.98 -10.97 14.78
C VAL A 49 13.62 -11.44 16.19
N PRO A 50 12.54 -12.20 16.41
CA PRO A 50 12.25 -12.77 17.73
C PRO A 50 13.40 -13.62 18.29
N LEU A 51 14.07 -14.42 17.46
CA LEU A 51 15.17 -15.29 17.90
C LEU A 51 16.42 -14.48 18.27
N ILE A 52 16.77 -13.43 17.51
CA ILE A 52 17.88 -12.53 17.88
C ILE A 52 17.61 -11.89 19.24
N LEU A 53 16.40 -11.39 19.47
CA LEU A 53 16.03 -10.74 20.72
C LEU A 53 16.10 -11.72 21.89
N GLN A 54 15.58 -12.95 21.73
CA GLN A 54 15.58 -13.97 22.78
C GLN A 54 16.98 -14.50 23.12
N ARG A 55 17.87 -14.62 22.14
CA ARG A 55 19.23 -15.13 22.35
C ARG A 55 20.23 -14.04 22.73
N GLY A 56 20.04 -12.81 22.25
CA GLY A 56 20.96 -11.70 22.47
C GLY A 56 20.68 -10.85 23.70
N LEU A 57 19.47 -10.92 24.24
CA LEU A 57 19.03 -10.08 25.36
C LEU A 57 18.56 -10.95 26.55
N ASN A 58 18.59 -10.34 27.74
CA ASN A 58 17.93 -10.98 28.87
C ASN A 58 16.39 -11.01 28.64
N PRO A 59 15.65 -11.95 29.29
CA PRO A 59 14.21 -12.14 29.03
C PRO A 59 13.36 -10.89 29.22
N PHE A 60 13.73 -10.02 30.16
CA PHE A 60 12.99 -8.79 30.46
C PHE A 60 13.11 -7.80 29.29
N LEU A 61 14.32 -7.53 28.81
CA LEU A 61 14.54 -6.65 27.67
C LEU A 61 13.96 -7.22 26.38
N ALA A 62 14.14 -8.51 26.13
CA ALA A 62 13.54 -9.20 24.97
C ALA A 62 12.03 -9.02 24.93
N SER A 63 11.35 -9.17 26.08
CA SER A 63 9.89 -8.98 26.18
C SER A 63 9.45 -7.55 25.87
N ILE A 64 10.21 -6.54 26.33
CA ILE A 64 9.94 -5.13 26.03
C ILE A 64 10.04 -4.87 24.53
N PHE A 65 11.11 -5.35 23.89
CA PHE A 65 11.29 -5.16 22.43
C PHE A 65 10.20 -5.86 21.63
N ILE A 66 9.85 -7.11 21.98
CA ILE A 66 8.78 -7.85 21.32
C ILE A 66 7.43 -7.12 21.49
N ALA A 67 7.13 -6.65 22.70
CA ALA A 67 5.92 -5.87 22.96
C ALA A 67 5.91 -4.57 22.11
N GLY A 68 7.05 -3.90 21.97
CA GLY A 68 7.20 -2.71 21.11
C GLY A 68 6.91 -3.00 19.63
N ILE A 69 7.42 -4.12 19.10
CA ILE A 69 7.15 -4.55 17.72
C ILE A 69 5.66 -4.83 17.52
N VAL A 70 5.03 -5.55 18.46
CA VAL A 70 3.58 -5.83 18.40
C VAL A 70 2.78 -4.54 18.48
N ALA A 71 3.12 -3.62 19.38
CA ALA A 71 2.44 -2.34 19.52
C ALA A 71 2.54 -1.48 18.24
N ALA A 72 3.71 -1.46 17.59
CA ALA A 72 3.91 -0.77 16.31
C ALA A 72 3.02 -1.38 15.21
N GLY A 73 2.94 -2.70 15.14
CA GLY A 73 2.05 -3.40 14.21
C GLY A 73 0.57 -3.07 14.48
N MET A 74 0.13 -3.09 15.73
CA MET A 74 -1.24 -2.74 16.12
C MET A 74 -1.61 -1.32 15.71
N SER A 75 -0.73 -0.35 15.93
CA SER A 75 -0.95 1.05 15.51
C SER A 75 -1.18 1.19 14.01
N THR A 76 -0.45 0.42 13.20
CA THR A 76 -0.63 0.42 11.75
C THR A 76 -1.96 -0.22 11.34
N ILE A 77 -2.31 -1.35 11.96
CA ILE A 77 -3.57 -2.05 11.70
C ILE A 77 -4.76 -1.15 12.02
N ASP A 78 -4.75 -0.43 13.14
CA ASP A 78 -5.82 0.48 13.53
C ASP A 78 -6.05 1.57 12.47
N GLY A 79 -4.99 2.18 11.98
CA GLY A 79 -5.07 3.18 10.91
C GLY A 79 -5.68 2.63 9.60
N ILE A 80 -5.27 1.43 9.21
CA ILE A 80 -5.78 0.75 8.01
C ILE A 80 -7.25 0.36 8.20
N LEU A 81 -7.63 -0.19 9.35
CA LEU A 81 -9.01 -0.56 9.68
C LEU A 81 -9.95 0.64 9.59
N VAL A 82 -9.58 1.76 10.22
CA VAL A 82 -10.39 2.99 10.20
C VAL A 82 -10.57 3.50 8.77
N THR A 83 -9.47 3.56 8.00
CA THR A 83 -9.49 4.07 6.63
C THR A 83 -10.31 3.17 5.72
N THR A 84 -10.10 1.85 5.77
CA THR A 84 -10.81 0.88 4.94
C THR A 84 -12.30 0.82 5.30
N THR A 85 -12.63 0.83 6.59
CA THR A 85 -14.01 0.88 7.06
C THR A 85 -14.70 2.15 6.58
N GLY A 86 -14.01 3.31 6.67
CA GLY A 86 -14.53 4.58 6.17
C GLY A 86 -14.80 4.56 4.67
N ALA A 87 -13.89 3.99 3.86
CA ALA A 87 -14.08 3.84 2.42
C ALA A 87 -15.31 2.98 2.10
N VAL A 88 -15.49 1.85 2.78
CA VAL A 88 -16.66 0.98 2.55
C VAL A 88 -17.96 1.65 3.00
N THR A 89 -17.99 2.25 4.18
CA THR A 89 -19.24 2.72 4.78
C THR A 89 -19.64 4.12 4.32
N ARG A 90 -18.68 5.04 4.15
CA ARG A 90 -18.98 6.40 3.69
C ARG A 90 -18.91 6.53 2.17
N ASP A 91 -17.84 6.04 1.55
CA ASP A 91 -17.64 6.28 0.12
C ASP A 91 -18.50 5.34 -0.74
N ILE A 92 -18.62 4.06 -0.39
CA ILE A 92 -19.44 3.12 -1.14
C ILE A 92 -20.89 3.13 -0.64
N TYR A 93 -21.14 2.81 0.62
CA TYR A 93 -22.52 2.64 1.11
C TYR A 93 -23.28 3.97 1.11
N GLN A 94 -22.78 5.00 1.82
CA GLN A 94 -23.53 6.25 1.98
C GLN A 94 -23.59 7.09 0.67
N LYS A 95 -22.50 7.16 -0.11
CA LYS A 95 -22.48 8.02 -1.31
C LYS A 95 -23.05 7.33 -2.56
N ILE A 96 -22.93 5.99 -2.66
CA ILE A 96 -23.31 5.25 -3.87
C ILE A 96 -24.62 4.48 -3.65
N ILE A 97 -24.69 3.64 -2.59
CA ILE A 97 -25.78 2.69 -2.39
C ILE A 97 -26.99 3.36 -1.73
N ASN A 98 -26.80 4.03 -0.60
CA ASN A 98 -27.88 4.66 0.15
C ASN A 98 -27.55 6.10 0.53
N LYS A 99 -27.82 7.03 -0.38
CA LYS A 99 -27.55 8.47 -0.20
C LYS A 99 -28.36 9.13 0.93
N LYS A 100 -29.38 8.46 1.44
CA LYS A 100 -30.24 8.94 2.54
C LYS A 100 -29.90 8.28 3.87
N ALA A 101 -28.81 7.48 3.93
CA ALA A 101 -28.38 6.82 5.17
C ALA A 101 -28.05 7.87 6.24
N ASP A 102 -28.65 7.72 7.41
CA ASP A 102 -28.33 8.50 8.58
C ASP A 102 -27.01 8.07 9.24
N ASP A 103 -26.42 8.92 10.05
CA ASP A 103 -25.14 8.66 10.69
C ASP A 103 -25.18 7.43 11.62
N ASN A 104 -26.33 7.12 12.24
CA ASN A 104 -26.48 5.92 13.07
C ASN A 104 -26.39 4.64 12.24
N SER A 105 -26.99 4.62 11.05
CA SER A 105 -26.89 3.48 10.12
C SER A 105 -25.48 3.29 9.61
N VAL A 106 -24.80 4.39 9.26
CA VAL A 106 -23.38 4.35 8.85
C VAL A 106 -22.50 3.84 9.99
N MET A 107 -22.72 4.30 11.23
CA MET A 107 -21.96 3.85 12.38
C MET A 107 -22.18 2.36 12.69
N LYS A 108 -23.42 1.87 12.63
CA LYS A 108 -23.71 0.44 12.80
C LYS A 108 -23.01 -0.41 11.74
N LEU A 109 -23.11 0.01 10.48
CA LEU A 109 -22.42 -0.67 9.39
C LEU A 109 -20.90 -0.64 9.57
N SER A 110 -20.33 0.48 10.03
CA SER A 110 -18.90 0.59 10.30
C SER A 110 -18.42 -0.44 11.33
N LYS A 111 -19.16 -0.65 12.40
CA LYS A 111 -18.85 -1.68 13.41
C LYS A 111 -18.83 -3.08 12.80
N VAL A 112 -19.83 -3.41 11.98
CA VAL A 112 -19.92 -4.72 11.31
C VAL A 112 -18.75 -4.90 10.33
N VAL A 113 -18.48 -3.91 9.48
CA VAL A 113 -17.39 -3.95 8.51
C VAL A 113 -16.04 -4.09 9.20
N THR A 114 -15.80 -3.34 10.28
CA THR A 114 -14.54 -3.46 11.06
C THR A 114 -14.34 -4.88 11.58
N VAL A 115 -15.39 -5.48 12.16
CA VAL A 115 -15.32 -6.87 12.66
C VAL A 115 -15.06 -7.85 11.53
N LEU A 116 -15.76 -7.70 10.40
CA LEU A 116 -15.53 -8.57 9.22
C LEU A 116 -14.10 -8.48 8.69
N ILE A 117 -13.56 -7.27 8.55
CA ILE A 117 -12.16 -7.08 8.16
C ILE A 117 -11.23 -7.71 9.19
N GLY A 118 -11.48 -7.51 10.49
CA GLY A 118 -10.69 -8.11 11.55
C GLY A 118 -10.67 -9.64 11.47
N VAL A 119 -11.81 -10.26 11.24
CA VAL A 119 -11.89 -11.73 11.05
C VAL A 119 -11.08 -12.18 9.85
N VAL A 120 -11.18 -11.48 8.71
CA VAL A 120 -10.37 -11.79 7.51
C VAL A 120 -8.88 -11.69 7.82
N VAL A 121 -8.45 -10.63 8.50
CA VAL A 121 -7.03 -10.44 8.89
C VAL A 121 -6.56 -11.58 9.81
N ILE A 122 -7.37 -11.98 10.81
CA ILE A 122 -7.05 -13.11 11.69
C ILE A 122 -6.93 -14.41 10.88
N CYS A 123 -7.85 -14.67 9.96
CA CYS A 123 -7.77 -15.84 9.08
C CYS A 123 -6.45 -15.86 8.29
N PHE A 124 -6.08 -14.72 7.67
CA PHE A 124 -4.80 -14.61 6.97
C PHE A 124 -3.59 -14.85 7.90
N GLY A 125 -3.65 -14.37 9.12
CA GLY A 125 -2.60 -14.59 10.13
C GLY A 125 -2.47 -16.07 10.53
N VAL A 126 -3.58 -16.79 10.62
CA VAL A 126 -3.59 -18.22 10.98
C VAL A 126 -3.14 -19.10 9.81
N PHE A 127 -3.64 -18.86 8.60
CA PHE A 127 -3.31 -19.66 7.42
C PHE A 127 -1.91 -19.39 6.88
N GLN A 128 -1.32 -18.23 7.15
CA GLN A 128 0.03 -17.83 6.72
C GLN A 128 0.33 -18.20 5.25
N PRO A 129 -0.39 -17.65 4.27
CA PRO A 129 -0.25 -18.05 2.87
C PRO A 129 1.12 -17.73 2.26
N GLY A 130 1.96 -17.00 2.96
CA GLY A 130 3.32 -16.64 2.57
C GLY A 130 4.07 -16.00 3.73
N SER A 131 5.33 -15.62 3.50
CA SER A 131 6.11 -14.84 4.46
C SER A 131 5.52 -13.43 4.62
N ILE A 132 5.79 -12.78 5.74
CA ILE A 132 5.40 -11.37 5.98
C ILE A 132 5.93 -10.48 4.85
N PHE A 133 7.15 -10.75 4.37
CA PHE A 133 7.76 -10.02 3.26
C PHE A 133 6.96 -10.16 1.96
N GLU A 134 6.55 -11.38 1.58
CA GLU A 134 5.78 -11.61 0.35
C GLU A 134 4.40 -10.96 0.40
N ILE A 135 3.72 -11.05 1.56
CA ILE A 135 2.42 -10.41 1.76
C ILE A 135 2.53 -8.88 1.67
N ASN A 136 3.55 -8.30 2.31
CA ASN A 136 3.83 -6.87 2.21
C ASN A 136 4.17 -6.44 0.78
N LEU A 137 5.03 -7.19 0.09
CA LEU A 137 5.41 -6.89 -1.28
C LEU A 137 4.19 -6.91 -2.22
N PHE A 138 3.27 -7.85 -2.03
CA PHE A 138 2.01 -7.90 -2.76
C PHE A 138 1.13 -6.67 -2.46
N ALA A 139 0.98 -6.29 -1.19
CA ALA A 139 0.20 -5.12 -0.79
C ALA A 139 0.77 -3.82 -1.35
N PHE A 140 2.09 -3.60 -1.26
CA PHE A 140 2.76 -2.45 -1.87
C PHE A 140 2.66 -2.44 -3.39
N SER A 141 2.68 -3.60 -4.03
CA SER A 141 2.47 -3.71 -5.48
C SER A 141 1.06 -3.27 -5.88
N GLY A 142 0.06 -3.64 -5.09
CA GLY A 142 -1.32 -3.15 -5.27
C GLY A 142 -1.40 -1.62 -5.16
N MET A 143 -0.74 -1.02 -4.17
CA MET A 143 -0.68 0.44 -4.02
C MET A 143 0.06 1.11 -5.19
N ALA A 144 1.15 0.51 -5.67
CA ALA A 144 1.96 1.08 -6.75
C ALA A 144 1.21 1.16 -8.10
N ILE A 145 0.19 0.34 -8.32
CA ILE A 145 -0.67 0.44 -9.52
C ILE A 145 -1.34 1.83 -9.61
N PHE A 146 -1.71 2.43 -8.47
CA PHE A 146 -2.33 3.75 -8.44
C PHE A 146 -1.35 4.88 -8.83
N VAL A 147 -0.05 4.64 -8.79
CA VAL A 147 0.95 5.64 -9.22
C VAL A 147 0.79 5.96 -10.70
N VAL A 148 0.41 4.99 -11.54
CA VAL A 148 0.23 5.18 -12.98
C VAL A 148 -0.82 6.27 -13.27
N PRO A 149 -2.09 6.13 -12.89
CA PRO A 149 -3.09 7.16 -13.19
C PRO A 149 -2.81 8.50 -12.47
N VAL A 150 -2.14 8.49 -11.32
CA VAL A 150 -1.74 9.72 -10.63
C VAL A 150 -0.68 10.47 -11.44
N LEU A 151 0.40 9.81 -11.87
CA LEU A 151 1.44 10.44 -12.69
C LEU A 151 0.88 10.95 -14.03
N PHE A 152 0.12 10.13 -14.74
CA PHE A 152 -0.50 10.56 -15.98
C PHE A 152 -1.50 11.69 -15.77
N GLY A 153 -2.29 11.65 -14.69
CA GLY A 153 -3.22 12.72 -14.32
C GLY A 153 -2.53 14.04 -14.02
N MET A 154 -1.36 14.00 -13.37
CA MET A 154 -0.59 15.19 -13.02
C MET A 154 0.16 15.80 -14.21
N TYR A 155 0.73 14.98 -15.10
CA TYR A 155 1.67 15.46 -16.11
C TYR A 155 1.15 15.37 -17.56
N TRP A 156 0.10 14.62 -17.81
CA TRP A 156 -0.40 14.40 -19.17
C TRP A 156 -1.79 15.00 -19.40
N LYS A 157 -1.84 16.12 -20.11
CA LYS A 157 -3.08 16.90 -20.40
C LYS A 157 -4.19 16.12 -21.12
N LYS A 158 -3.87 14.95 -21.71
CA LYS A 158 -4.86 14.11 -22.40
C LYS A 158 -5.39 12.97 -21.54
N SER A 159 -4.95 12.87 -20.28
CA SER A 159 -5.44 11.84 -19.35
C SER A 159 -6.94 12.02 -19.09
N THR A 160 -7.69 10.90 -19.07
CA THR A 160 -9.13 10.91 -18.85
C THR A 160 -9.51 10.06 -17.64
N ALA A 161 -10.66 10.34 -17.03
CA ALA A 161 -11.17 9.55 -15.92
C ALA A 161 -11.41 8.08 -16.32
N ALA A 162 -11.91 7.85 -17.54
CA ALA A 162 -12.10 6.50 -18.08
C ALA A 162 -10.77 5.75 -18.23
N GLY A 163 -9.71 6.43 -18.73
CA GLY A 163 -8.36 5.88 -18.81
C GLY A 163 -7.80 5.51 -17.44
N ALA A 164 -7.98 6.38 -16.45
CA ALA A 164 -7.53 6.14 -15.08
C ALA A 164 -8.22 4.91 -14.44
N ILE A 165 -9.54 4.81 -14.56
CA ILE A 165 -10.30 3.66 -14.04
C ILE A 165 -9.86 2.37 -14.74
N ALA A 166 -9.79 2.38 -16.08
CA ALA A 166 -9.37 1.21 -16.84
C ALA A 166 -7.94 0.77 -16.50
N SER A 167 -7.02 1.73 -16.32
CA SER A 167 -5.64 1.47 -15.90
C SER A 167 -5.58 0.76 -14.55
N ILE A 168 -6.35 1.21 -13.57
CA ILE A 168 -6.41 0.57 -12.25
C ILE A 168 -6.98 -0.83 -12.36
N VAL A 169 -8.09 -1.01 -13.05
CA VAL A 169 -8.76 -2.31 -13.19
C VAL A 169 -7.83 -3.32 -13.89
N VAL A 170 -7.25 -2.94 -15.02
CA VAL A 170 -6.31 -3.81 -15.76
C VAL A 170 -5.04 -4.06 -14.95
N GLY A 171 -4.50 -3.05 -14.27
CA GLY A 171 -3.33 -3.19 -13.41
C GLY A 171 -3.56 -4.18 -12.26
N VAL A 172 -4.71 -4.10 -11.58
CA VAL A 172 -5.08 -5.03 -10.50
C VAL A 172 -5.28 -6.45 -11.04
N ILE A 173 -6.02 -6.61 -12.15
CA ILE A 173 -6.23 -7.93 -12.76
C ILE A 173 -4.89 -8.54 -13.19
N ALA A 174 -4.02 -7.74 -13.81
CA ALA A 174 -2.70 -8.19 -14.21
C ALA A 174 -1.85 -8.59 -12.99
N LEU A 175 -1.81 -7.77 -11.92
CA LEU A 175 -1.10 -8.12 -10.70
C LEU A 175 -1.56 -9.46 -10.12
N LEU A 176 -2.87 -9.67 -10.03
CA LEU A 176 -3.44 -10.94 -9.56
C LEU A 176 -3.07 -12.09 -10.48
N ALA A 177 -3.19 -11.93 -11.80
CA ALA A 177 -2.85 -12.96 -12.77
C ALA A 177 -1.36 -13.35 -12.71
N PHE A 178 -0.45 -12.38 -12.69
CA PHE A 178 1.00 -12.63 -12.59
C PHE A 178 1.44 -13.16 -11.22
N THR A 179 0.62 -12.99 -10.19
CA THR A 179 0.93 -13.51 -8.84
C THR A 179 0.35 -14.91 -8.63
N LEU A 180 -0.90 -15.15 -9.05
CA LEU A 180 -1.65 -16.35 -8.69
C LEU A 180 -1.63 -17.45 -9.76
N VAL A 181 -1.39 -17.08 -11.03
CA VAL A 181 -1.44 -18.04 -12.15
C VAL A 181 -0.01 -18.38 -12.60
N PRO A 182 0.45 -19.65 -12.37
CA PRO A 182 1.84 -20.03 -12.67
C PRO A 182 2.25 -19.82 -14.13
N GLU A 183 1.34 -20.11 -15.08
CA GLU A 183 1.58 -19.96 -16.52
C GLU A 183 1.80 -18.48 -16.89
N VAL A 184 1.03 -17.57 -16.29
CA VAL A 184 1.14 -16.13 -16.49
C VAL A 184 2.40 -15.60 -15.81
N LYS A 185 2.73 -16.10 -14.62
CA LYS A 185 3.96 -15.74 -13.89
C LYS A 185 5.20 -16.04 -14.71
N ALA A 186 5.22 -17.13 -15.47
CA ALA A 186 6.34 -17.48 -16.36
C ALA A 186 6.59 -16.40 -17.44
N LEU A 187 5.56 -15.68 -17.89
CA LEU A 187 5.67 -14.60 -18.86
C LEU A 187 6.33 -13.33 -18.28
N ALA A 188 6.52 -13.26 -16.99
CA ALA A 188 7.21 -12.14 -16.34
C ALA A 188 8.75 -12.23 -16.44
N PHE A 189 9.31 -13.28 -17.05
CA PHE A 189 10.76 -13.48 -17.26
C PHE A 189 11.59 -13.32 -15.96
N GLY A 190 11.05 -13.73 -14.83
CA GLY A 190 11.69 -13.58 -13.52
C GLY A 190 11.50 -12.22 -12.84
N PHE A 191 10.88 -11.27 -13.49
CA PHE A 191 10.51 -10.01 -12.84
C PHE A 191 9.34 -10.19 -11.88
N HIS A 192 9.29 -9.34 -10.85
CA HIS A 192 8.16 -9.28 -9.95
C HIS A 192 6.88 -8.86 -10.70
N ALA A 193 5.72 -9.42 -10.31
CA ALA A 193 4.41 -9.17 -10.93
C ALA A 193 4.02 -7.68 -11.08
N LEU A 194 4.59 -6.81 -10.24
CA LEU A 194 4.41 -5.37 -10.32
C LEU A 194 4.83 -4.80 -11.67
N PHE A 195 5.96 -5.27 -12.25
CA PHE A 195 6.47 -4.73 -13.52
C PHE A 195 5.49 -4.93 -14.68
N PRO A 196 5.10 -6.15 -15.03
CA PRO A 196 4.12 -6.35 -16.11
C PRO A 196 2.77 -5.69 -15.79
N ALA A 197 2.33 -5.68 -14.53
CA ALA A 197 1.08 -5.03 -14.14
C ALA A 197 1.10 -3.51 -14.37
N THR A 198 2.19 -2.83 -14.00
CA THR A 198 2.34 -1.37 -14.23
C THR A 198 2.49 -1.03 -15.70
N ILE A 199 3.17 -1.87 -16.49
CA ILE A 199 3.29 -1.70 -17.94
C ILE A 199 1.91 -1.81 -18.60
N LEU A 200 1.15 -2.87 -18.29
CA LEU A 200 -0.20 -3.07 -18.82
C LEU A 200 -1.15 -1.94 -18.39
N GLY A 201 -1.08 -1.52 -17.12
CA GLY A 201 -1.83 -0.37 -16.62
C GLY A 201 -1.49 0.92 -17.36
N SER A 202 -0.19 1.17 -17.63
CA SER A 202 0.26 2.36 -18.34
C SER A 202 -0.19 2.37 -19.81
N VAL A 203 -0.05 1.24 -20.49
CA VAL A 203 -0.54 1.07 -21.88
C VAL A 203 -2.04 1.29 -21.95
N THR A 204 -2.79 0.69 -21.02
CA THR A 204 -4.25 0.86 -20.93
C THR A 204 -4.63 2.32 -20.66
N MET A 205 -3.91 3.00 -19.74
CA MET A 205 -4.11 4.42 -19.45
C MET A 205 -3.99 5.27 -20.72
N ILE A 206 -2.92 5.06 -21.47
CA ILE A 206 -2.66 5.80 -22.70
C ILE A 206 -3.73 5.50 -23.75
N PHE A 207 -3.96 4.21 -24.02
CA PHE A 207 -4.87 3.78 -25.07
C PHE A 207 -6.31 4.23 -24.84
N ILE A 208 -6.85 3.99 -23.64
CA ILE A 208 -8.22 4.39 -23.31
C ILE A 208 -8.37 5.91 -23.24
N SER A 209 -7.37 6.63 -22.73
CA SER A 209 -7.41 8.10 -22.71
C SER A 209 -7.40 8.71 -24.12
N LEU A 210 -6.73 8.08 -25.09
CA LEU A 210 -6.74 8.55 -26.47
C LEU A 210 -8.07 8.26 -27.19
N LEU A 211 -8.79 7.20 -26.79
CA LEU A 211 -10.08 6.80 -27.37
C LEU A 211 -11.28 7.52 -26.72
N THR A 212 -11.10 8.12 -25.56
CA THR A 212 -12.20 8.74 -24.80
C THR A 212 -12.16 10.26 -24.92
N GLN A 213 -13.30 10.90 -24.64
CA GLN A 213 -13.44 12.36 -24.69
C GLN A 213 -12.46 13.01 -23.71
N LYS A 214 -11.72 14.01 -24.21
CA LYS A 214 -10.80 14.80 -23.38
C LYS A 214 -11.55 15.51 -22.26
N PRO A 215 -10.89 15.73 -21.10
CA PRO A 215 -11.46 16.56 -20.04
C PRO A 215 -11.79 17.96 -20.57
N PRO A 216 -12.78 18.66 -19.99
CA PRO A 216 -13.09 20.05 -20.32
C PRO A 216 -11.84 20.93 -20.21
N GLN A 217 -11.66 21.87 -21.15
CA GLN A 217 -10.49 22.75 -21.17
C GLN A 217 -10.33 23.55 -19.88
N GLU A 218 -11.43 23.98 -19.29
CA GLU A 218 -11.45 24.68 -18.00
C GLU A 218 -10.80 23.85 -16.88
N THR A 219 -11.07 22.52 -16.85
CA THR A 219 -10.46 21.61 -15.87
C THR A 219 -8.96 21.46 -16.10
N ILE A 220 -8.54 21.37 -17.36
CA ILE A 220 -7.13 21.29 -17.75
C ILE A 220 -6.40 22.57 -17.33
N ASP A 221 -6.94 23.72 -17.69
CA ASP A 221 -6.33 25.02 -17.40
C ASP A 221 -6.24 25.27 -15.90
N ARG A 222 -7.29 24.98 -15.15
CA ARG A 222 -7.30 25.11 -13.68
C ARG A 222 -6.23 24.25 -13.01
N HIS A 223 -6.02 23.04 -13.49
CA HIS A 223 -5.03 22.11 -12.92
C HIS A 223 -3.60 22.49 -13.31
N PHE A 224 -3.36 22.78 -14.59
CA PHE A 224 -2.01 23.05 -15.10
C PHE A 224 -1.53 24.49 -14.91
N LEU A 225 -2.43 25.45 -14.57
CA LEU A 225 -2.03 26.80 -14.15
C LEU A 225 -1.10 26.81 -12.92
N VAL A 226 -1.22 25.78 -12.06
CA VAL A 226 -0.37 25.65 -10.86
C VAL A 226 1.08 25.33 -11.24
N PHE A 227 1.33 24.68 -12.38
CA PHE A 227 2.67 24.29 -12.84
C PHE A 227 3.32 25.34 -13.76
N ASN A 228 2.59 26.37 -14.16
CA ASN A 228 3.10 27.45 -15.03
C ASN A 228 3.51 28.72 -14.25
N LYS A 229 3.55 28.65 -12.93
CA LYS A 229 4.14 29.66 -12.01
C LYS A 229 5.44 29.09 -11.43
#